data_8274a1127c7ba1a305e78fed04d94e35
#
_entry.id   8274a1127c7ba1a305e78fed04d94e35
#
_cell.length_a   1.000
_cell.length_b   1.000
_cell.length_c   1.000
_cell.angle_alpha   90.00
_cell.angle_beta   90.00
_cell.angle_gamma   90.00
#
_symmetry.space_group_name_H-M   'P 1'
#
loop_
_entity.id
_entity.type
_entity.pdbx_description
1 polymer ?
#
loop_
_entity_poly.entity_id
_entity_poly.type
_entity_poly.pdbx_seq_one_letter_code
_entity_poly.pdbx_strand_id
1 'polypeptide(L)'
;MNVNDIFEVSITVQDSDTAIAHKSGGLPVYATPAMIGLMENAAFMLLKNEGKDSVGTEMNVKHTRACLVGTSVTAKATVTSVNGNWVNFDVVASDDKGEIGNGVHTRYIIDAEKFMSKLNK
;
A
#
# COMPACT_ATOMS: atom_id res chain seq x y z
N MET A 1 -6.28 9.88 -13.56
CA MET A 1 -5.10 9.87 -12.68
C MET A 1 -4.05 10.82 -13.23
N ASN A 2 -3.70 11.75 -12.41
CA ASN A 2 -2.73 12.78 -12.76
C ASN A 2 -1.66 12.82 -11.67
N VAL A 3 -0.48 13.32 -12.05
CA VAL A 3 0.58 13.58 -11.07
C VAL A 3 0.01 14.46 -9.95
N ASN A 4 0.34 14.12 -8.70
CA ASN A 4 -0.14 14.72 -7.45
C ASN A 4 -1.54 14.31 -7.01
N ASP A 5 -2.24 13.43 -7.74
CA ASP A 5 -3.47 12.82 -7.23
C ASP A 5 -3.15 11.99 -5.99
N ILE A 6 -4.03 12.04 -4.99
CA ILE A 6 -3.82 11.44 -3.68
C ILE A 6 -5.04 10.58 -3.32
N PHE A 7 -4.77 9.45 -2.65
CA PHE A 7 -5.81 8.66 -1.99
C PHE A 7 -5.31 8.18 -0.64
N GLU A 8 -6.18 8.23 0.36
CA GLU A 8 -5.86 7.81 1.71
C GLU A 8 -6.79 6.69 2.17
N VAL A 9 -6.23 5.72 2.89
CA VAL A 9 -7.00 4.65 3.56
C VAL A 9 -6.54 4.57 5.00
N SER A 10 -7.46 4.23 5.91
CA SER A 10 -7.16 4.15 7.34
C SER A 10 -7.64 2.83 7.90
N ILE A 11 -6.90 2.31 8.88
CA ILE A 11 -7.27 1.12 9.64
C ILE A 11 -6.95 1.34 11.12
N THR A 12 -7.52 0.50 11.96
CA THR A 12 -7.06 0.33 13.33
C THR A 12 -6.27 -0.97 13.39
N VAL A 13 -5.04 -0.94 13.93
CA VAL A 13 -4.18 -2.12 14.02
C VAL A 13 -4.86 -3.19 14.86
N GLN A 14 -5.06 -4.38 14.29
CA GLN A 14 -5.66 -5.54 14.93
C GLN A 14 -4.58 -6.55 15.33
N ASP A 15 -4.94 -7.54 16.15
CA ASP A 15 -4.03 -8.63 16.49
C ASP A 15 -3.49 -9.35 15.25
N SER A 16 -4.35 -9.51 14.24
CA SER A 16 -3.97 -10.15 12.96
C SER A 16 -2.97 -9.33 12.14
N ASP A 17 -2.77 -8.06 12.48
CA ASP A 17 -1.85 -7.16 11.77
C ASP A 17 -0.46 -7.14 12.41
N THR A 18 -0.22 -7.90 13.47
CA THR A 18 1.05 -7.86 14.20
C THR A 18 2.15 -8.65 13.49
N ALA A 19 3.40 -8.32 13.81
CA ALA A 19 4.57 -9.04 13.30
C ALA A 19 4.50 -10.53 13.67
N ILE A 20 4.03 -10.86 14.89
CA ILE A 20 3.84 -12.24 15.31
C ILE A 20 2.83 -12.95 14.40
N ALA A 21 1.67 -12.34 14.17
CA ALA A 21 0.62 -12.93 13.34
C ALA A 21 1.07 -13.14 11.89
N HIS A 22 1.87 -12.22 11.35
CA HIS A 22 2.43 -12.30 10.01
C HIS A 22 3.68 -13.18 9.92
N LYS A 23 4.19 -13.65 11.05
CA LYS A 23 5.44 -14.42 11.11
C LYS A 23 6.63 -13.65 10.54
N SER A 24 6.55 -12.33 10.62
CA SER A 24 7.60 -11.42 10.13
C SER A 24 8.45 -10.85 11.25
N GLY A 25 8.17 -11.21 12.48
CA GLY A 25 8.93 -10.81 13.66
C GLY A 25 8.35 -11.42 14.92
N GLY A 26 8.96 -11.14 16.05
CA GLY A 26 8.63 -11.77 17.35
C GLY A 26 7.90 -10.86 18.33
N LEU A 27 7.45 -9.67 17.91
CA LEU A 27 6.82 -8.70 18.80
C LEU A 27 5.37 -8.42 18.39
N PRO A 28 4.49 -8.04 19.35
CA PRO A 28 3.09 -7.73 19.06
C PRO A 28 2.93 -6.27 18.62
N VAL A 29 3.65 -5.89 17.58
CA VAL A 29 3.62 -4.55 16.99
C VAL A 29 3.15 -4.65 15.54
N TYR A 30 2.68 -3.53 14.98
CA TYR A 30 2.23 -3.47 13.60
C TYR A 30 3.29 -4.01 12.64
N ALA A 31 2.93 -5.01 11.85
CA ALA A 31 3.86 -5.70 10.96
C ALA A 31 4.23 -4.86 9.74
N THR A 32 5.51 -4.90 9.35
CA THR A 32 5.95 -4.25 8.12
C THR A 32 5.15 -4.72 6.89
N PRO A 33 4.94 -6.04 6.66
CA PRO A 33 4.10 -6.46 5.53
C PRO A 33 2.66 -5.96 5.60
N ALA A 34 2.09 -5.79 6.78
CA ALA A 34 0.74 -5.23 6.93
C ALA A 34 0.71 -3.74 6.55
N MET A 35 1.71 -2.98 6.97
CA MET A 35 1.87 -1.57 6.58
C MET A 35 2.02 -1.43 5.06
N ILE A 36 2.85 -2.27 4.47
CA ILE A 36 3.05 -2.29 3.01
C ILE A 36 1.73 -2.61 2.30
N GLY A 37 0.98 -3.58 2.79
CA GLY A 37 -0.33 -3.92 2.23
C GLY A 37 -1.30 -2.75 2.28
N LEU A 38 -1.27 -1.96 3.35
CA LEU A 38 -2.12 -0.77 3.46
C LEU A 38 -1.70 0.31 2.46
N MET A 39 -0.39 0.51 2.28
CA MET A 39 0.15 1.42 1.27
C MET A 39 -0.25 0.99 -0.14
N GLU A 40 -0.16 -0.31 -0.43
CA GLU A 40 -0.61 -0.86 -1.72
C GLU A 40 -2.10 -0.64 -1.92
N ASN A 41 -2.89 -0.81 -0.87
CA ASN A 41 -4.34 -0.61 -0.95
C ASN A 41 -4.68 0.84 -1.30
N ALA A 42 -3.97 1.82 -0.73
CA ALA A 42 -4.19 3.22 -1.06
C ALA A 42 -3.94 3.49 -2.55
N ALA A 43 -2.85 2.99 -3.10
CA ALA A 43 -2.51 3.14 -4.51
C ALA A 43 -3.48 2.39 -5.41
N PHE A 44 -3.84 1.16 -5.03
CA PHE A 44 -4.81 0.34 -5.74
C PHE A 44 -6.17 1.06 -5.83
N MET A 45 -6.66 1.58 -4.71
CA MET A 45 -7.96 2.24 -4.66
C MET A 45 -7.99 3.53 -5.47
N LEU A 46 -6.88 4.27 -5.51
CA LEU A 46 -6.78 5.45 -6.35
C LEU A 46 -7.08 5.11 -7.81
N LEU A 47 -6.48 4.04 -8.33
CA LEU A 47 -6.69 3.60 -9.70
C LEU A 47 -8.06 2.96 -9.90
N LYS A 48 -8.51 2.16 -8.93
CA LYS A 48 -9.80 1.47 -9.00
C LYS A 48 -10.96 2.46 -9.06
N ASN A 49 -10.88 3.57 -8.33
CA ASN A 49 -11.91 4.62 -8.35
C ASN A 49 -12.03 5.30 -9.71
N GLU A 50 -11.03 5.16 -10.57
CA GLU A 50 -11.07 5.63 -11.96
C GLU A 50 -11.42 4.50 -12.93
N GLY A 51 -11.86 3.37 -12.42
CA GLY A 51 -12.27 2.22 -13.24
C GLY A 51 -11.09 1.42 -13.80
N LYS A 52 -9.91 1.53 -13.20
CA LYS A 52 -8.70 0.85 -13.69
C LYS A 52 -8.28 -0.26 -12.73
N ASP A 53 -8.06 -1.46 -13.27
CA ASP A 53 -7.46 -2.56 -12.52
C ASP A 53 -5.95 -2.48 -12.66
N SER A 54 -5.23 -2.90 -11.62
CA SER A 54 -3.78 -2.82 -11.60
C SER A 54 -3.18 -3.90 -10.70
N VAL A 55 -1.90 -4.20 -10.94
CA VAL A 55 -1.10 -5.08 -10.08
C VAL A 55 0.11 -4.32 -9.58
N GLY A 56 0.52 -4.62 -8.35
CA GLY A 56 1.76 -4.06 -7.79
C GLY A 56 2.96 -4.77 -8.39
N THR A 57 3.99 -4.00 -8.75
CA THR A 57 5.20 -4.54 -9.38
C THR A 57 6.48 -4.21 -8.62
N GLU A 58 6.47 -3.16 -7.81
CA GLU A 58 7.63 -2.76 -7.02
C GLU A 58 7.19 -2.06 -5.74
N MET A 59 7.90 -2.34 -4.67
CA MET A 59 7.68 -1.71 -3.37
C MET A 59 9.03 -1.53 -2.69
N ASN A 60 9.39 -0.28 -2.43
CA ASN A 60 10.64 0.05 -1.76
C ASN A 60 10.32 1.04 -0.64
N VAL A 61 10.14 0.51 0.57
CA VAL A 61 9.71 1.30 1.73
C VAL A 61 10.56 1.02 2.96
N LYS A 62 10.53 1.98 3.89
CA LYS A 62 11.12 1.85 5.21
C LYS A 62 10.01 1.96 6.25
N HIS A 63 10.05 1.08 7.24
CA HIS A 63 9.18 1.12 8.40
C HIS A 63 10.01 1.70 9.55
N THR A 64 9.82 2.96 9.85
CA THR A 64 10.74 3.73 10.67
C THR A 64 10.34 3.83 12.14
N ARG A 65 9.06 3.54 12.45
CA ARG A 65 8.56 3.63 13.83
C ARG A 65 7.46 2.60 14.07
N ALA A 66 7.58 1.86 15.17
CA ALA A 66 6.59 0.86 15.56
C ALA A 66 5.33 1.49 16.15
N CYS A 67 4.23 0.77 16.05
CA CYS A 67 3.01 1.11 16.77
C CYS A 67 2.30 -0.15 17.25
N LEU A 68 1.42 0.00 18.24
CA LEU A 68 0.76 -1.10 18.94
C LEU A 68 -0.63 -1.38 18.35
N VAL A 69 -1.17 -2.55 18.69
CA VAL A 69 -2.58 -2.89 18.47
C VAL A 69 -3.46 -1.78 19.06
N GLY A 70 -4.50 -1.40 18.34
CA GLY A 70 -5.41 -0.32 18.72
C GLY A 70 -5.03 1.04 18.15
N THR A 71 -3.84 1.17 17.56
CA THR A 71 -3.41 2.42 16.93
C THR A 71 -4.14 2.62 15.60
N SER A 72 -4.58 3.85 15.32
CA SER A 72 -5.13 4.21 14.02
C SER A 72 -3.97 4.55 13.08
N VAL A 73 -3.94 3.93 11.90
CA VAL A 73 -2.91 4.15 10.89
C VAL A 73 -3.57 4.57 9.57
N THR A 74 -3.04 5.61 8.96
CA THR A 74 -3.47 6.09 7.64
C THR A 74 -2.33 5.94 6.65
N ALA A 75 -2.60 5.32 5.51
CA ALA A 75 -1.67 5.28 4.39
C ALA A 75 -2.14 6.22 3.30
N LYS A 76 -1.21 6.99 2.76
CA LYS A 76 -1.45 7.94 1.67
C LYS A 76 -0.60 7.57 0.48
N ALA A 77 -1.23 7.44 -0.69
CA ALA A 77 -0.54 7.26 -1.96
C ALA A 77 -0.68 8.53 -2.79
N THR A 78 0.41 9.00 -3.35
CA THR A 78 0.44 10.19 -4.22
C THR A 78 1.06 9.79 -5.54
N VAL A 79 0.38 10.03 -6.65
CA VAL A 79 0.91 9.75 -7.99
C VAL A 79 2.10 10.68 -8.27
N THR A 80 3.25 10.09 -8.60
CA THR A 80 4.47 10.84 -8.93
C THR A 80 4.76 10.86 -10.42
N SER A 81 4.39 9.79 -11.15
CA SER A 81 4.53 9.77 -12.60
C SER A 81 3.58 8.77 -13.23
N VAL A 82 3.21 9.03 -14.48
CA VAL A 82 2.39 8.15 -15.30
C VAL A 82 3.09 8.01 -16.65
N ASN A 83 3.37 6.77 -17.04
CA ASN A 83 4.01 6.47 -18.32
C ASN A 83 3.31 5.27 -18.95
N GLY A 84 2.35 5.53 -19.84
CA GLY A 84 1.50 4.48 -20.39
C GLY A 84 0.70 3.80 -19.26
N ASN A 85 0.86 2.49 -19.13
CA ASN A 85 0.21 1.72 -18.08
C ASN A 85 1.01 1.67 -16.76
N TRP A 86 2.20 2.26 -16.73
CA TRP A 86 3.03 2.31 -15.54
C TRP A 86 2.66 3.53 -14.71
N VAL A 87 2.38 3.33 -13.42
CA VAL A 87 2.05 4.41 -12.50
C VAL A 87 2.95 4.29 -11.27
N ASN A 88 3.68 5.35 -10.95
CA ASN A 88 4.54 5.42 -9.78
C ASN A 88 3.91 6.28 -8.70
N PHE A 89 4.12 5.89 -7.46
CA PHE A 89 3.55 6.56 -6.29
C PHE A 89 4.61 6.79 -5.23
N ASP A 90 4.47 7.90 -4.51
CA ASP A 90 5.02 8.02 -3.16
C ASP A 90 3.98 7.45 -2.20
N VAL A 91 4.43 6.70 -1.20
CA VAL A 91 3.56 6.13 -0.18
C VAL A 91 4.08 6.50 1.21
N VAL A 92 3.15 6.88 2.08
CA VAL A 92 3.46 7.27 3.46
C VAL A 92 2.41 6.66 4.38
N ALA A 93 2.85 6.07 5.48
CA ALA A 93 1.96 5.62 6.54
C ALA A 93 2.23 6.45 7.80
N SER A 94 1.17 6.82 8.50
CA SER A 94 1.24 7.68 9.69
C SER A 94 0.26 7.20 10.75
N ASP A 95 0.62 7.40 12.02
CA ASP A 95 -0.30 7.26 13.14
C ASP A 95 -0.57 8.65 13.75
N ASP A 96 -1.16 8.71 14.94
CA ASP A 96 -1.49 9.95 15.62
C ASP A 96 -0.27 10.77 16.05
N LYS A 97 0.92 10.16 16.06
CA LYS A 97 2.18 10.81 16.47
C LYS A 97 3.02 11.23 15.27
N GLY A 98 2.63 10.84 14.06
CA GLY A 98 3.34 11.19 12.84
C GLY A 98 3.67 10.00 11.96
N GLU A 99 4.63 10.19 11.07
CA GLU A 99 5.00 9.18 10.08
C GLU A 99 5.61 7.93 10.74
N ILE A 100 5.15 6.76 10.28
CA ILE A 100 5.69 5.46 10.71
C ILE A 100 6.42 4.73 9.59
N GLY A 101 6.23 5.14 8.35
CA GLY A 101 6.92 4.55 7.20
C GLY A 101 6.70 5.36 5.94
N ASN A 102 7.60 5.18 4.98
CA ASN A 102 7.55 5.89 3.71
C ASN A 102 8.32 5.12 2.64
N GLY A 103 8.03 5.44 1.39
CA GLY A 103 8.75 4.88 0.27
C GLY A 103 8.09 5.15 -1.06
N VAL A 104 8.41 4.28 -2.04
CA VAL A 104 7.91 4.38 -3.40
C VAL A 104 7.28 3.05 -3.81
N HIS A 105 6.30 3.13 -4.70
CA HIS A 105 5.52 1.99 -5.16
C HIS A 105 5.19 2.15 -6.63
N THR A 106 5.28 1.07 -7.39
CA THR A 106 4.93 1.05 -8.80
C THR A 106 3.82 0.04 -9.05
N ARG A 107 2.83 0.45 -9.84
CA ARG A 107 1.75 -0.43 -10.30
C ARG A 107 1.67 -0.42 -11.82
N TYR A 108 1.15 -1.51 -12.36
CA TYR A 108 0.90 -1.64 -13.78
C TYR A 108 -0.59 -1.84 -14.03
N ILE A 109 -1.18 -1.01 -14.89
CA ILE A 109 -2.60 -1.09 -15.24
C ILE A 109 -2.78 -2.28 -16.19
N ILE A 110 -3.76 -3.13 -15.88
CA ILE A 110 -4.04 -4.36 -16.64
C ILE A 110 -5.51 -4.40 -17.05
N ASP A 111 -5.79 -5.26 -18.01
CA ASP A 111 -7.13 -5.78 -18.25
C ASP A 111 -7.25 -7.06 -17.42
N ALA A 112 -8.08 -7.03 -16.38
CA ALA A 112 -8.15 -8.11 -15.41
C ALA A 112 -8.49 -9.45 -16.05
N GLU A 113 -9.44 -9.48 -16.99
CA GLU A 113 -9.86 -10.69 -17.67
C GLU A 113 -8.72 -11.29 -18.50
N LYS A 114 -8.06 -10.46 -19.29
CA LYS A 114 -6.92 -10.90 -20.12
C LYS A 114 -5.75 -11.36 -19.26
N PHE A 115 -5.48 -10.63 -18.19
CA PHE A 115 -4.40 -10.96 -17.26
C PHE A 115 -4.62 -12.34 -16.64
N MET A 116 -5.80 -12.59 -16.09
CA MET A 116 -6.14 -13.88 -15.49
C MET A 116 -6.16 -15.01 -16.52
N SER A 117 -6.66 -14.73 -17.72
CA SER A 117 -6.70 -15.72 -18.82
C SER A 117 -5.30 -16.23 -19.17
N LYS A 118 -4.29 -15.37 -19.17
CA LYS A 118 -2.91 -15.78 -19.44
C LYS A 118 -2.34 -16.69 -18.36
N LEU A 119 -2.73 -16.47 -17.12
CA LEU A 119 -2.26 -17.27 -15.98
C LEU A 119 -2.91 -18.66 -15.94
N ASN A 120 -4.11 -18.79 -16.49
CA ASN A 120 -4.89 -20.05 -16.49
C ASN A 120 -4.61 -20.96 -17.68
N LYS A 121 -3.56 -20.70 -18.42
CA LYS A 121 -3.13 -21.54 -19.54
C LYS A 121 -2.33 -22.75 -19.08
#